data_0e66585cb990e3ce4e36cc9dd42fca3e
#
_entry.id   0e66585cb990e3ce4e36cc9dd42fca3e
#
_cell.length_a   1.000
_cell.length_b   1.000
_cell.length_c   1.000
_cell.angle_alpha   90.00
_cell.angle_beta   90.00
_cell.angle_gamma   90.00
#
_symmetry.space_group_name_H-M   'P 1'
#
loop_
_entity.id
_entity.type
_entity.pdbx_description
1 polymer ?
#
loop_
_entity_poly.entity_id
_entity_poly.type
_entity_poly.pdbx_seq_one_letter_code
_entity_poly.pdbx_strand_id
1 'polypeptide(L)'
;MSYQAAHDALTGLINRREFERRLDEAMGSAVAEEANHILFCMDLARFKAVNDSCGHMAGDNMLREVATLIRDQVRDSDFVARLGGDEFGTLLVGCPIDKAQQIAADICNAVAGYRFVWQDKIFNIGISIGLVEINGSSGSMQDLMSAADSACYVAKQRGRGQVHVYSARDEAVARERGDIQWLRCLQEALHDSKFELAVQPILATGSADASGPSVEVLLRLPDERGRSPNSADFLRSAERYQLMPQIDRWVVNAVLVAIKSGEIKLASNRSCAINISEQTLSDEGFLSFVVEAMDHSGVSPAEVCFEVTESAISTNVQHVQRFIEVLHGIGCEFALGDFGSGLGAFSSLKNLPIDYLKIHGSYTNNLTTDQVNQEMVSAMIKLARTMDFRVVAEQVEEQEDFDWLRSVGIDFVQGNFIEAPAILGTTTTGSYRILNS
;
A
#
# COMPACT_ATOMS: atom_id res chain seq x y z
N MET A 1 -20.39 -16.54 -4.47
CA MET A 1 -19.14 -15.75 -4.41
C MET A 1 -17.98 -16.70 -4.17
N SER A 2 -16.85 -16.53 -4.86
CA SER A 2 -15.65 -17.33 -4.60
C SER A 2 -15.14 -17.03 -3.18
N TYR A 3 -14.70 -18.06 -2.45
CA TYR A 3 -14.13 -17.93 -1.10
C TYR A 3 -13.00 -16.88 -1.04
N GLN A 4 -12.19 -16.81 -2.06
CA GLN A 4 -11.10 -15.84 -2.21
C GLN A 4 -11.57 -14.37 -2.31
N ALA A 5 -12.78 -14.11 -2.78
CA ALA A 5 -13.32 -12.74 -2.88
C ALA A 5 -13.71 -12.13 -1.53
N ALA A 6 -13.87 -12.96 -0.48
CA ALA A 6 -14.33 -12.56 0.84
C ALA A 6 -13.29 -12.74 1.95
N HIS A 7 -12.15 -13.39 1.68
CA HIS A 7 -11.16 -13.74 2.71
C HIS A 7 -9.78 -13.19 2.36
N ASP A 8 -9.01 -12.87 3.39
CA ASP A 8 -7.59 -12.55 3.31
C ASP A 8 -6.78 -13.83 3.03
N ALA A 9 -5.99 -13.84 1.97
CA ALA A 9 -5.27 -15.02 1.52
C ALA A 9 -4.17 -15.49 2.49
N LEU A 10 -3.64 -14.57 3.32
CA LEU A 10 -2.57 -14.88 4.27
C LEU A 10 -3.11 -15.51 5.55
N THR A 11 -4.15 -14.90 6.13
CA THR A 11 -4.66 -15.26 7.47
C THR A 11 -5.90 -16.15 7.43
N GLY A 12 -6.61 -16.20 6.30
CA GLY A 12 -7.88 -16.92 6.16
C GLY A 12 -9.06 -16.22 6.86
N LEU A 13 -8.86 -15.09 7.51
CA LEU A 13 -9.91 -14.24 8.05
C LEU A 13 -10.69 -13.58 6.92
N ILE A 14 -11.85 -12.97 7.22
CA ILE A 14 -12.49 -12.14 6.20
C ILE A 14 -11.60 -10.95 5.85
N ASN A 15 -11.66 -10.54 4.59
CA ASN A 15 -10.91 -9.38 4.14
C ASN A 15 -11.66 -8.07 4.46
N ARG A 16 -11.03 -6.94 4.24
CA ARG A 16 -11.58 -5.61 4.47
C ARG A 16 -12.94 -5.41 3.81
N ARG A 17 -13.09 -5.79 2.54
CA ARG A 17 -14.32 -5.62 1.76
C ARG A 17 -15.52 -6.38 2.38
N GLU A 18 -15.31 -7.62 2.76
CA GLU A 18 -16.35 -8.40 3.40
C GLU A 18 -16.65 -7.87 4.79
N PHE A 19 -15.66 -7.38 5.52
CA PHE A 19 -15.84 -6.75 6.82
C PHE A 19 -16.70 -5.49 6.75
N GLU A 20 -16.43 -4.60 5.81
CA GLU A 20 -17.20 -3.39 5.57
C GLU A 20 -18.67 -3.72 5.20
N ARG A 21 -18.88 -4.75 4.38
CA ARG A 21 -20.23 -5.24 4.06
C ARG A 21 -20.96 -5.74 5.31
N ARG A 22 -20.29 -6.48 6.21
CA ARG A 22 -20.87 -6.95 7.48
C ARG A 22 -21.14 -5.81 8.44
N LEU A 23 -20.30 -4.82 8.45
CA LEU A 23 -20.47 -3.62 9.25
C LEU A 23 -21.72 -2.83 8.79
N ASP A 24 -21.92 -2.68 7.49
CA ASP A 24 -23.11 -2.05 6.92
C ASP A 24 -24.41 -2.80 7.31
N GLU A 25 -24.40 -4.13 7.25
CA GLU A 25 -25.51 -4.96 7.71
C GLU A 25 -25.80 -4.77 9.22
N ALA A 26 -24.76 -4.71 10.05
CA ALA A 26 -24.90 -4.48 11.48
C ALA A 26 -25.46 -3.09 11.79
N MET A 27 -25.00 -2.05 11.08
CA MET A 27 -25.56 -0.70 11.18
C MET A 27 -27.06 -0.67 10.83
N GLY A 28 -27.44 -1.36 9.75
CA GLY A 28 -28.83 -1.49 9.34
C GLY A 28 -29.68 -2.17 10.41
N SER A 29 -29.20 -3.25 11.04
CA SER A 29 -29.92 -3.94 12.12
C SER A 29 -29.99 -3.12 13.40
N ALA A 30 -28.94 -2.35 13.72
CA ALA A 30 -28.94 -1.45 14.86
C ALA A 30 -30.05 -0.38 14.79
N VAL A 31 -30.32 0.12 13.57
CA VAL A 31 -31.41 1.08 13.33
C VAL A 31 -32.79 0.39 13.36
N ALA A 32 -32.93 -0.79 12.72
CA ALA A 32 -34.20 -1.45 12.52
C ALA A 32 -34.69 -2.21 13.75
N GLU A 33 -33.79 -2.80 14.54
CA GLU A 33 -34.08 -3.74 15.62
C GLU A 33 -33.68 -3.21 17.00
N GLU A 34 -33.20 -1.97 17.11
CA GLU A 34 -32.62 -1.39 18.33
C GLU A 34 -31.49 -2.28 18.92
N ALA A 35 -30.80 -3.02 18.06
CA ALA A 35 -29.72 -3.92 18.46
C ALA A 35 -28.42 -3.12 18.66
N ASN A 36 -27.63 -3.50 19.67
CA ASN A 36 -26.31 -2.94 19.88
C ASN A 36 -25.25 -3.92 19.39
N HIS A 37 -24.30 -3.44 18.59
CA HIS A 37 -23.14 -4.19 18.16
C HIS A 37 -21.89 -3.44 18.57
N ILE A 38 -20.74 -4.11 18.55
CA ILE A 38 -19.45 -3.48 18.89
C ILE A 38 -18.45 -3.70 17.78
N LEU A 39 -17.83 -2.61 17.38
CA LEU A 39 -16.71 -2.59 16.45
C LEU A 39 -15.38 -2.51 17.22
N PHE A 40 -14.44 -3.41 16.91
CA PHE A 40 -13.04 -3.31 17.33
C PHE A 40 -12.17 -2.90 16.17
N CYS A 41 -11.29 -1.94 16.38
CA CYS A 41 -10.11 -1.70 15.57
C CYS A 41 -8.87 -2.09 16.37
N MET A 42 -7.99 -2.90 15.78
CA MET A 42 -6.86 -3.52 16.47
C MET A 42 -5.58 -3.36 15.67
N ASP A 43 -4.47 -3.14 16.37
CA ASP A 43 -3.15 -2.93 15.77
C ASP A 43 -2.06 -3.67 16.56
N LEU A 44 -1.18 -4.37 15.84
CA LEU A 44 -0.11 -5.14 16.42
C LEU A 44 1.10 -4.27 16.78
N ALA A 45 1.57 -4.44 17.98
CA ALA A 45 2.82 -3.82 18.41
C ALA A 45 4.03 -4.62 17.93
N ARG A 46 5.05 -3.93 17.42
CA ARG A 46 6.35 -4.48 17.00
C ARG A 46 6.32 -5.35 15.73
N PHE A 47 5.28 -5.34 14.95
CA PHE A 47 5.24 -6.07 13.67
C PHE A 47 6.39 -5.66 12.75
N LYS A 48 6.60 -4.35 12.58
CA LYS A 48 7.72 -3.82 11.79
C LYS A 48 9.07 -4.32 12.30
N ALA A 49 9.28 -4.37 13.62
CA ALA A 49 10.54 -4.84 14.19
C ALA A 49 10.82 -6.33 13.91
N VAL A 50 9.76 -7.15 13.78
CA VAL A 50 9.88 -8.56 13.36
C VAL A 50 10.27 -8.64 11.89
N ASN A 51 9.61 -7.87 11.02
CA ASN A 51 9.95 -7.80 9.60
C ASN A 51 11.40 -7.32 9.39
N ASP A 52 11.78 -6.23 10.04
CA ASP A 52 13.12 -5.64 9.92
C ASP A 52 14.23 -6.58 10.44
N SER A 53 13.90 -7.46 11.41
CA SER A 53 14.88 -8.36 12.05
C SER A 53 14.93 -9.76 11.46
N CYS A 54 13.85 -10.22 10.82
CA CYS A 54 13.68 -11.63 10.41
C CYS A 54 13.06 -11.79 9.02
N GLY A 55 12.80 -10.67 8.31
CA GLY A 55 12.18 -10.66 6.99
C GLY A 55 10.66 -10.87 7.00
N HIS A 56 10.03 -10.62 5.85
CA HIS A 56 8.57 -10.64 5.69
C HIS A 56 7.94 -12.01 5.97
N MET A 57 8.65 -13.12 5.71
CA MET A 57 8.15 -14.46 6.03
C MET A 57 7.88 -14.66 7.52
N ALA A 58 8.71 -14.05 8.38
CA ALA A 58 8.50 -14.07 9.82
C ALA A 58 7.25 -13.25 10.21
N GLY A 59 7.08 -12.07 9.63
CA GLY A 59 5.89 -11.25 9.83
C GLY A 59 4.61 -11.94 9.36
N ASP A 60 4.63 -12.57 8.19
CA ASP A 60 3.51 -13.33 7.66
C ASP A 60 3.10 -14.48 8.59
N ASN A 61 4.07 -15.18 9.14
CA ASN A 61 3.78 -16.24 10.11
C ASN A 61 3.19 -15.69 11.40
N MET A 62 3.76 -14.59 11.90
CA MET A 62 3.22 -13.87 13.06
C MET A 62 1.77 -13.45 12.85
N LEU A 63 1.43 -12.93 11.67
CA LEU A 63 0.05 -12.53 11.33
C LEU A 63 -0.92 -13.72 11.34
N ARG A 64 -0.51 -14.89 10.82
CA ARG A 64 -1.35 -16.12 10.87
C ARG A 64 -1.61 -16.59 12.29
N GLU A 65 -0.59 -16.56 13.12
CA GLU A 65 -0.70 -17.01 14.51
C GLU A 65 -1.56 -16.05 15.34
N VAL A 66 -1.36 -14.74 15.17
CA VAL A 66 -2.20 -13.72 15.82
C VAL A 66 -3.66 -13.80 15.34
N ALA A 67 -3.89 -14.00 14.06
CA ALA A 67 -5.23 -14.20 13.52
C ALA A 67 -5.98 -15.36 14.21
N THR A 68 -5.27 -16.45 14.48
CA THR A 68 -5.80 -17.60 15.23
C THR A 68 -6.10 -17.22 16.68
N LEU A 69 -5.17 -16.54 17.36
CA LEU A 69 -5.36 -16.12 18.76
C LEU A 69 -6.58 -15.19 18.91
N ILE A 70 -6.80 -14.27 17.97
CA ILE A 70 -7.97 -13.37 18.00
C ILE A 70 -9.26 -14.17 17.77
N ARG A 71 -9.26 -15.05 16.78
CA ARG A 71 -10.43 -15.85 16.41
C ARG A 71 -10.90 -16.76 17.54
N ASP A 72 -9.98 -17.32 18.31
CA ASP A 72 -10.27 -18.21 19.44
C ASP A 72 -10.92 -17.48 20.63
N GLN A 73 -10.91 -16.14 20.66
CA GLN A 73 -11.53 -15.33 21.73
C GLN A 73 -12.97 -14.89 21.39
N VAL A 74 -13.43 -15.10 20.17
CA VAL A 74 -14.76 -14.66 19.71
C VAL A 74 -15.64 -15.85 19.31
N ARG A 75 -16.93 -15.61 19.19
CA ARG A 75 -17.91 -16.65 18.82
C ARG A 75 -17.97 -16.82 17.30
N ASP A 76 -18.54 -17.94 16.85
CA ASP A 76 -18.78 -18.18 15.41
C ASP A 76 -19.74 -17.17 14.77
N SER A 77 -20.59 -16.50 15.58
CA SER A 77 -21.48 -15.43 15.13
C SER A 77 -20.80 -14.09 14.92
N ASP A 78 -19.58 -13.92 15.42
CA ASP A 78 -18.83 -12.69 15.34
C ASP A 78 -17.88 -12.75 14.15
N PHE A 79 -17.49 -11.59 13.64
CA PHE A 79 -16.63 -11.50 12.46
C PHE A 79 -15.25 -10.95 12.83
N VAL A 80 -14.21 -11.66 12.42
CA VAL A 80 -12.81 -11.22 12.55
C VAL A 80 -12.23 -11.04 11.16
N ALA A 81 -11.63 -9.88 10.91
CA ALA A 81 -11.07 -9.49 9.64
C ALA A 81 -9.61 -9.07 9.77
N ARG A 82 -8.87 -9.21 8.68
CA ARG A 82 -7.65 -8.47 8.47
C ARG A 82 -7.95 -7.27 7.58
N LEU A 83 -7.67 -6.05 8.08
CA LEU A 83 -7.98 -4.80 7.39
C LEU A 83 -6.83 -4.34 6.47
N GLY A 84 -5.61 -4.81 6.74
CA GLY A 84 -4.40 -4.54 5.97
C GLY A 84 -3.17 -4.51 6.87
N GLY A 85 -1.99 -4.80 6.34
CA GLY A 85 -0.74 -4.77 7.12
C GLY A 85 -0.85 -5.57 8.43
N ASP A 86 -0.66 -4.89 9.56
CA ASP A 86 -0.76 -5.37 10.94
C ASP A 86 -2.09 -5.00 11.63
N GLU A 87 -3.09 -4.57 10.86
CA GLU A 87 -4.40 -4.14 11.35
C GLU A 87 -5.45 -5.25 11.24
N PHE A 88 -6.21 -5.43 12.34
CA PHE A 88 -7.34 -6.34 12.40
C PHE A 88 -8.61 -5.61 12.81
N GLY A 89 -9.75 -6.12 12.38
CA GLY A 89 -11.08 -5.67 12.79
C GLY A 89 -11.87 -6.80 13.41
N THR A 90 -12.73 -6.50 14.39
CA THR A 90 -13.72 -7.46 14.90
C THR A 90 -15.07 -6.78 15.02
N LEU A 91 -16.12 -7.47 14.56
CA LEU A 91 -17.49 -7.05 14.73
C LEU A 91 -18.21 -8.07 15.62
N LEU A 92 -18.57 -7.63 16.83
CA LEU A 92 -19.34 -8.42 17.78
C LEU A 92 -20.82 -8.11 17.62
N VAL A 93 -21.59 -9.10 17.18
CA VAL A 93 -23.02 -8.95 16.87
C VAL A 93 -23.85 -9.14 18.14
N GLY A 94 -24.72 -8.15 18.45
CA GLY A 94 -25.60 -8.20 19.61
C GLY A 94 -24.85 -8.32 20.95
N CYS A 95 -23.71 -7.63 21.08
CA CYS A 95 -22.83 -7.73 22.24
C CYS A 95 -22.93 -6.48 23.12
N PRO A 96 -23.22 -6.62 24.43
CA PRO A 96 -23.14 -5.51 25.37
C PRO A 96 -21.69 -5.02 25.55
N ILE A 97 -21.54 -3.72 25.79
CA ILE A 97 -20.22 -3.08 25.91
C ILE A 97 -19.32 -3.69 26.99
N ASP A 98 -19.89 -4.03 28.16
CA ASP A 98 -19.11 -4.64 29.26
C ASP A 98 -18.54 -6.01 28.85
N LYS A 99 -19.32 -6.80 28.10
CA LYS A 99 -18.86 -8.10 27.60
C LYS A 99 -17.82 -7.92 26.50
N ALA A 100 -17.99 -6.92 25.64
CA ALA A 100 -17.02 -6.59 24.61
C ALA A 100 -15.67 -6.14 25.20
N GLN A 101 -15.68 -5.35 26.27
CA GLN A 101 -14.45 -4.98 26.98
C GLN A 101 -13.74 -6.20 27.56
N GLN A 102 -14.48 -7.18 28.09
CA GLN A 102 -13.88 -8.43 28.57
C GLN A 102 -13.24 -9.22 27.42
N ILE A 103 -13.94 -9.37 26.30
CA ILE A 103 -13.41 -10.05 25.10
C ILE A 103 -12.15 -9.34 24.60
N ALA A 104 -12.15 -8.01 24.55
CA ALA A 104 -10.98 -7.24 24.14
C ALA A 104 -9.79 -7.44 25.10
N ALA A 105 -10.04 -7.47 26.42
CA ALA A 105 -9.02 -7.76 27.41
C ALA A 105 -8.46 -9.18 27.26
N ASP A 106 -9.32 -10.16 26.97
CA ASP A 106 -8.92 -11.54 26.76
C ASP A 106 -8.04 -11.67 25.49
N ILE A 107 -8.39 -10.97 24.41
CA ILE A 107 -7.55 -10.87 23.19
C ILE A 107 -6.17 -10.25 23.52
N CYS A 108 -6.14 -9.10 24.23
CA CYS A 108 -4.89 -8.47 24.63
C CYS A 108 -4.01 -9.41 25.45
N ASN A 109 -4.60 -10.12 26.42
CA ASN A 109 -3.90 -11.07 27.26
C ASN A 109 -3.38 -12.29 26.49
N ALA A 110 -4.17 -12.84 25.58
CA ALA A 110 -3.80 -13.95 24.73
C ALA A 110 -2.60 -13.59 23.84
N VAL A 111 -2.63 -12.43 23.20
CA VAL A 111 -1.53 -11.95 22.36
C VAL A 111 -0.29 -11.59 23.19
N ALA A 112 -0.45 -10.92 24.34
CA ALA A 112 0.67 -10.56 25.22
C ALA A 112 1.33 -11.80 25.86
N GLY A 113 0.55 -12.83 26.17
CA GLY A 113 1.04 -14.12 26.70
C GLY A 113 1.72 -14.99 25.64
N TYR A 114 1.48 -14.70 24.36
CA TYR A 114 2.06 -15.46 23.27
C TYR A 114 3.49 -14.97 22.98
N ARG A 115 4.43 -15.94 22.86
CA ARG A 115 5.82 -15.67 22.49
C ARG A 115 6.02 -16.13 21.04
N PHE A 116 6.14 -15.17 20.15
CA PHE A 116 6.48 -15.46 18.77
C PHE A 116 7.95 -15.91 18.68
N VAL A 117 8.17 -17.14 18.23
CA VAL A 117 9.50 -17.73 18.06
C VAL A 117 9.77 -17.90 16.57
N TRP A 118 10.85 -17.30 16.11
CA TRP A 118 11.31 -17.46 14.74
C TRP A 118 12.80 -17.76 14.73
N GLN A 119 13.16 -18.95 14.26
CA GLN A 119 14.52 -19.47 14.37
C GLN A 119 15.02 -19.39 15.84
N ASP A 120 16.12 -18.67 16.07
CA ASP A 120 16.71 -18.52 17.41
C ASP A 120 16.26 -17.25 18.14
N LYS A 121 15.28 -16.49 17.59
CA LYS A 121 14.80 -15.24 18.16
C LYS A 121 13.40 -15.38 18.76
N ILE A 122 13.21 -14.75 19.92
CA ILE A 122 11.93 -14.70 20.63
C ILE A 122 11.46 -13.24 20.66
N PHE A 123 10.22 -13.02 20.21
CA PHE A 123 9.60 -11.69 20.22
C PHE A 123 8.38 -11.67 21.15
N ASN A 124 8.34 -10.69 22.02
CA ASN A 124 7.13 -10.35 22.76
C ASN A 124 6.30 -9.39 21.92
N ILE A 125 5.10 -9.81 21.59
CA ILE A 125 4.13 -9.04 20.81
C ILE A 125 3.02 -8.52 21.70
N GLY A 126 2.23 -7.58 21.19
CA GLY A 126 1.06 -7.04 21.88
C GLY A 126 0.08 -6.51 20.86
N ILE A 127 -1.16 -6.28 21.28
CA ILE A 127 -2.21 -5.74 20.43
C ILE A 127 -2.92 -4.62 21.17
N SER A 128 -3.12 -3.48 20.52
CA SER A 128 -3.90 -2.37 21.05
C SER A 128 -5.29 -2.39 20.42
N ILE A 129 -6.34 -2.17 21.20
CA ILE A 129 -7.73 -2.34 20.77
C ILE A 129 -8.54 -1.09 21.09
N GLY A 130 -9.14 -0.50 20.06
CA GLY A 130 -10.17 0.54 20.17
C GLY A 130 -11.56 -0.06 19.98
N LEU A 131 -12.51 0.28 20.85
CA LEU A 131 -13.90 -0.16 20.83
C LEU A 131 -14.84 0.98 20.52
N VAL A 132 -15.80 0.73 19.65
CA VAL A 132 -16.93 1.64 19.37
C VAL A 132 -18.23 0.87 19.43
N GLU A 133 -19.23 1.46 20.07
CA GLU A 133 -20.59 0.94 20.09
C GLU A 133 -21.34 1.36 18.82
N ILE A 134 -22.00 0.39 18.19
CA ILE A 134 -22.85 0.60 17.03
C ILE A 134 -24.30 0.51 17.48
N ASN A 135 -25.03 1.60 17.38
CA ASN A 135 -26.43 1.73 17.76
C ASN A 135 -27.19 2.57 16.74
N GLY A 136 -28.51 2.75 16.95
CA GLY A 136 -29.36 3.50 16.02
C GLY A 136 -29.01 4.98 15.83
N SER A 137 -28.13 5.55 16.67
CA SER A 137 -27.63 6.92 16.56
C SER A 137 -26.21 7.02 15.97
N SER A 138 -25.60 5.89 15.62
CA SER A 138 -24.29 5.86 14.99
C SER A 138 -24.32 6.55 13.64
N GLY A 139 -23.30 7.34 13.34
CA GLY A 139 -23.16 8.06 12.06
C GLY A 139 -22.94 7.13 10.87
N SER A 140 -22.20 7.60 9.88
CA SER A 140 -21.82 6.78 8.73
C SER A 140 -20.84 5.67 9.10
N MET A 141 -20.67 4.68 8.23
CA MET A 141 -19.61 3.66 8.36
C MET A 141 -18.23 4.29 8.55
N GLN A 142 -17.99 5.38 7.82
CA GLN A 142 -16.73 6.10 7.87
C GLN A 142 -16.49 6.77 9.24
N ASP A 143 -17.57 7.30 9.86
CA ASP A 143 -17.50 7.87 11.21
C ASP A 143 -17.21 6.77 12.26
N LEU A 144 -17.83 5.61 12.13
CA LEU A 144 -17.60 4.47 13.02
C LEU A 144 -16.15 3.93 12.91
N MET A 145 -15.66 3.75 11.70
CA MET A 145 -14.29 3.30 11.47
C MET A 145 -13.27 4.31 12.02
N SER A 146 -13.50 5.61 11.80
CA SER A 146 -12.66 6.70 12.32
C SER A 146 -12.68 6.74 13.86
N ALA A 147 -13.86 6.55 14.47
CA ALA A 147 -14.00 6.51 15.93
C ALA A 147 -13.26 5.32 16.55
N ALA A 148 -13.39 4.11 15.94
CA ALA A 148 -12.69 2.92 16.41
C ALA A 148 -11.17 3.04 16.30
N ASP A 149 -10.70 3.66 15.22
CA ASP A 149 -9.28 3.96 15.02
C ASP A 149 -8.75 4.98 16.02
N SER A 150 -9.50 6.06 16.26
CA SER A 150 -9.16 7.06 17.29
C SER A 150 -9.03 6.42 18.66
N ALA A 151 -9.95 5.51 19.02
CA ALA A 151 -9.87 4.75 20.26
C ALA A 151 -8.66 3.82 20.31
N CYS A 152 -8.34 3.12 19.20
CA CYS A 152 -7.15 2.27 19.10
C CYS A 152 -5.85 3.10 19.26
N TYR A 153 -5.82 4.29 18.67
CA TYR A 153 -4.71 5.21 18.84
C TYR A 153 -4.52 5.60 20.32
N VAL A 154 -5.59 5.95 21.03
CA VAL A 154 -5.52 6.25 22.48
C VAL A 154 -5.02 5.04 23.28
N ALA A 155 -5.45 3.83 22.92
CA ALA A 155 -4.95 2.59 23.51
C ALA A 155 -3.42 2.45 23.33
N LYS A 156 -2.89 2.73 22.13
CA LYS A 156 -1.45 2.73 21.86
C LYS A 156 -0.67 3.73 22.72
N GLN A 157 -1.23 4.93 22.90
CA GLN A 157 -0.59 5.99 23.69
C GLN A 157 -0.53 5.69 25.19
N ARG A 158 -1.50 4.98 25.75
CA ARG A 158 -1.57 4.61 27.16
C ARG A 158 -0.62 3.49 27.57
N GLY A 159 0.21 2.98 26.65
CA GLY A 159 1.27 2.01 26.99
C GLY A 159 1.30 0.76 26.12
N ARG A 160 0.59 0.75 24.99
CA ARG A 160 0.45 -0.39 24.05
C ARG A 160 -0.08 -1.67 24.73
N GLY A 161 -0.72 -2.55 23.99
CA GLY A 161 -1.32 -3.76 24.56
C GLY A 161 -2.51 -3.44 25.50
N GLN A 162 -3.22 -2.36 25.23
CA GLN A 162 -4.31 -1.83 26.04
C GLN A 162 -5.61 -1.78 25.25
N VAL A 163 -6.71 -1.78 25.98
CA VAL A 163 -8.06 -1.62 25.47
C VAL A 163 -8.56 -0.22 25.78
N HIS A 164 -9.19 0.44 24.81
CA HIS A 164 -9.82 1.74 25.03
C HIS A 164 -11.20 1.79 24.37
N VAL A 165 -12.19 2.23 25.13
CA VAL A 165 -13.55 2.49 24.62
C VAL A 165 -13.60 3.92 24.12
N TYR A 166 -14.10 4.09 22.90
CA TYR A 166 -14.27 5.40 22.28
C TYR A 166 -15.06 6.36 23.16
N SER A 167 -14.63 7.56 23.23
CA SER A 167 -15.33 8.68 23.84
C SER A 167 -15.19 9.93 22.97
N ALA A 168 -16.13 10.85 23.03
CA ALA A 168 -16.06 12.11 22.27
C ALA A 168 -14.79 12.95 22.58
N ARG A 169 -14.09 12.66 23.70
CA ARG A 169 -12.78 13.24 24.01
C ARG A 169 -11.66 12.67 23.17
N ASP A 170 -11.81 11.45 22.64
CA ASP A 170 -10.76 10.76 21.87
C ASP A 170 -10.58 11.42 20.52
N GLU A 171 -11.64 11.97 19.94
CA GLU A 171 -11.55 12.78 18.72
C GLU A 171 -10.67 14.02 18.93
N ALA A 172 -10.75 14.66 20.10
CA ALA A 172 -9.90 15.81 20.40
C ALA A 172 -8.42 15.41 20.53
N VAL A 173 -8.15 14.23 21.12
CA VAL A 173 -6.78 13.69 21.28
C VAL A 173 -6.22 13.17 19.95
N ALA A 174 -7.07 12.53 19.12
CA ALA A 174 -6.69 12.09 17.80
C ALA A 174 -6.54 13.26 16.82
N ARG A 175 -7.38 14.31 16.93
CA ARG A 175 -7.25 15.58 16.18
C ARG A 175 -5.93 16.29 16.48
N GLU A 176 -5.42 16.19 17.70
CA GLU A 176 -4.11 16.79 18.02
C GLU A 176 -2.91 16.05 17.41
N ARG A 177 -3.04 14.79 16.94
CA ARG A 177 -1.85 13.96 16.67
C ARG A 177 -1.86 13.04 15.43
N GLY A 178 -2.48 13.39 14.35
CA GLY A 178 -1.96 12.83 13.13
C GLY A 178 -2.92 12.22 12.09
N ASP A 179 -3.81 11.30 12.40
CA ASP A 179 -4.55 10.61 11.33
C ASP A 179 -5.77 11.40 10.84
N ILE A 180 -6.51 12.04 11.77
CA ILE A 180 -7.61 12.97 11.39
C ILE A 180 -7.04 14.27 10.80
N GLN A 181 -5.86 14.68 11.26
CA GLN A 181 -5.15 15.79 10.64
C GLN A 181 -4.76 15.46 9.20
N TRP A 182 -4.30 14.22 8.94
CA TRP A 182 -4.03 13.76 7.58
C TRP A 182 -5.28 13.70 6.72
N LEU A 183 -6.40 13.17 7.21
CA LEU A 183 -7.67 13.15 6.46
C LEU A 183 -8.08 14.55 6.03
N ARG A 184 -8.05 15.50 6.97
CA ARG A 184 -8.36 16.90 6.66
C ARG A 184 -7.35 17.51 5.68
N CYS A 185 -6.05 17.30 5.90
CA CYS A 185 -5.00 17.76 4.99
C CYS A 185 -5.16 17.17 3.59
N LEU A 186 -5.51 15.87 3.49
CA LEU A 186 -5.74 15.19 2.21
C LEU A 186 -6.98 15.73 1.49
N GLN A 187 -8.08 15.95 2.21
CA GLN A 187 -9.29 16.53 1.63
C GLN A 187 -9.07 17.97 1.16
N GLU A 188 -8.37 18.79 1.97
CA GLU A 188 -7.97 20.15 1.58
C GLU A 188 -7.00 20.11 0.40
N ALA A 189 -6.05 19.16 0.37
CA ALA A 189 -5.11 19.04 -0.72
C ALA A 189 -5.78 18.62 -2.04
N LEU A 190 -6.76 17.74 -1.98
CA LEU A 190 -7.58 17.38 -3.15
C LEU A 190 -8.40 18.57 -3.65
N HIS A 191 -9.04 19.32 -2.73
CA HIS A 191 -9.88 20.46 -3.08
C HIS A 191 -9.06 21.64 -3.62
N ASP A 192 -7.94 21.96 -2.97
CA ASP A 192 -7.12 23.15 -3.25
C ASP A 192 -5.93 22.86 -4.18
N SER A 193 -5.82 21.61 -4.68
CA SER A 193 -4.68 21.16 -5.52
C SER A 193 -3.31 21.43 -4.88
N LYS A 194 -3.17 21.12 -3.58
CA LYS A 194 -1.93 21.33 -2.81
C LYS A 194 -0.92 20.19 -2.96
N PHE A 195 -1.26 19.13 -3.65
CA PHE A 195 -0.32 18.07 -3.93
C PHE A 195 0.79 18.55 -4.86
N GLU A 196 1.98 18.01 -4.67
CA GLU A 196 3.14 18.23 -5.53
C GLU A 196 3.59 16.88 -6.12
N LEU A 197 4.19 16.94 -7.30
CA LEU A 197 4.84 15.81 -7.92
C LEU A 197 6.36 15.92 -7.71
N ALA A 198 7.00 14.83 -7.30
CA ALA A 198 8.43 14.66 -7.40
C ALA A 198 8.74 13.65 -8.50
N VAL A 199 9.85 13.80 -9.16
CA VAL A 199 10.33 12.86 -10.16
C VAL A 199 11.63 12.22 -9.70
N GLN A 200 11.78 10.92 -9.90
CA GLN A 200 13.00 10.18 -9.64
C GLN A 200 13.47 9.50 -10.93
N PRO A 201 14.72 9.71 -11.36
CA PRO A 201 15.27 9.09 -12.56
C PRO A 201 15.37 7.57 -12.46
N ILE A 202 15.10 6.90 -13.59
CA ILE A 202 15.35 5.48 -13.82
C ILE A 202 16.42 5.37 -14.89
N LEU A 203 17.59 4.83 -14.50
CA LEU A 203 18.77 4.73 -15.35
C LEU A 203 18.79 3.38 -16.09
N ALA A 204 18.91 3.41 -17.41
CA ALA A 204 19.20 2.22 -18.20
C ALA A 204 20.67 1.83 -18.02
N THR A 205 20.95 0.54 -17.77
CA THR A 205 22.33 0.04 -17.57
C THR A 205 23.02 -0.36 -18.86
N GLY A 206 22.25 -0.49 -19.96
CA GLY A 206 22.73 -0.84 -21.30
C GLY A 206 22.96 0.37 -22.20
N SER A 207 22.64 0.24 -23.50
CA SER A 207 22.79 1.33 -24.46
C SER A 207 21.88 2.52 -24.13
N ALA A 208 22.35 3.74 -24.43
CA ALA A 208 21.60 4.99 -24.22
C ALA A 208 20.25 5.06 -24.98
N ASP A 209 20.06 4.21 -25.98
CA ASP A 209 18.83 4.13 -26.79
C ASP A 209 17.80 3.12 -26.24
N ALA A 210 17.95 2.61 -25.02
CA ALA A 210 16.99 1.68 -24.45
C ALA A 210 15.63 2.37 -24.27
N SER A 211 14.57 1.84 -24.88
CA SER A 211 13.19 2.27 -24.64
C SER A 211 12.75 1.91 -23.22
N GLY A 212 11.78 2.65 -22.65
CA GLY A 212 11.20 2.33 -21.35
C GLY A 212 11.16 3.48 -20.36
N PRO A 213 10.77 3.25 -19.10
CA PRO A 213 10.62 4.30 -18.13
C PRO A 213 11.96 5.02 -17.88
N SER A 214 11.92 6.33 -17.89
CA SER A 214 13.09 7.17 -17.59
C SER A 214 12.98 7.90 -16.28
N VAL A 215 11.75 8.07 -15.80
CA VAL A 215 11.43 8.70 -14.52
C VAL A 215 10.22 8.01 -13.90
N GLU A 216 10.18 7.99 -12.59
CA GLU A 216 8.98 7.66 -11.81
C GLU A 216 8.45 8.92 -11.13
N VAL A 217 7.13 9.09 -11.18
CA VAL A 217 6.46 10.18 -10.47
C VAL A 217 6.02 9.71 -9.09
N LEU A 218 6.40 10.49 -8.11
CA LEU A 218 6.13 10.26 -6.70
C LEU A 218 5.29 11.40 -6.14
N LEU A 219 4.15 11.07 -5.54
CA LEU A 219 3.29 12.05 -4.90
C LEU A 219 3.94 12.64 -3.66
N ARG A 220 3.78 13.95 -3.47
CA ARG A 220 4.22 14.69 -2.29
C ARG A 220 3.09 15.54 -1.75
N LEU A 221 3.04 15.68 -0.44
CA LEU A 221 2.12 16.58 0.25
C LEU A 221 2.93 17.46 1.19
N PRO A 222 3.19 18.72 0.83
CA PRO A 222 3.95 19.65 1.68
C PRO A 222 3.18 19.98 2.96
N ASP A 223 3.88 20.07 4.09
CA ASP A 223 3.35 20.60 5.34
C ASP A 223 3.22 22.14 5.27
N GLU A 224 2.61 22.75 6.29
CA GLU A 224 2.47 24.21 6.39
C GLU A 224 3.81 24.98 6.35
N ARG A 225 4.93 24.28 6.53
CA ARG A 225 6.30 24.83 6.46
C ARG A 225 6.99 24.53 5.14
N GLY A 226 6.26 23.97 4.16
CA GLY A 226 6.81 23.59 2.85
C GLY A 226 7.73 22.37 2.88
N ARG A 227 7.70 21.56 3.94
CA ARG A 227 8.45 20.29 4.02
C ARG A 227 7.53 19.16 3.56
N SER A 228 8.03 18.30 2.73
CA SER A 228 7.31 17.08 2.33
C SER A 228 7.66 15.94 3.30
N PRO A 229 6.77 15.61 4.25
CA PRO A 229 6.95 14.43 5.08
C PRO A 229 6.96 13.16 4.23
N ASN A 230 7.36 12.05 4.83
CA ASN A 230 7.40 10.76 4.15
C ASN A 230 6.01 10.43 3.55
N SER A 231 5.98 10.16 2.24
CA SER A 231 4.74 9.84 1.53
C SER A 231 4.01 8.62 2.13
N ALA A 232 4.74 7.66 2.69
CA ALA A 232 4.16 6.49 3.33
C ALA A 232 3.19 6.80 4.48
N ASP A 233 3.35 7.93 5.18
CA ASP A 233 2.49 8.26 6.31
C ASP A 233 1.12 8.78 5.86
N PHE A 234 1.07 9.69 4.90
CA PHE A 234 -0.19 10.21 4.40
C PHE A 234 -0.89 9.22 3.44
N LEU A 235 -0.14 8.42 2.67
CA LEU A 235 -0.72 7.40 1.79
C LEU A 235 -1.45 6.32 2.58
N ARG A 236 -0.90 5.85 3.72
CA ARG A 236 -1.63 4.94 4.61
C ARG A 236 -2.96 5.52 5.11
N SER A 237 -2.96 6.82 5.44
CA SER A 237 -4.20 7.50 5.82
C SER A 237 -5.16 7.63 4.63
N ALA A 238 -4.65 7.93 3.42
CA ALA A 238 -5.45 7.98 2.20
C ALA A 238 -6.10 6.63 1.86
N GLU A 239 -5.36 5.54 1.99
CA GLU A 239 -5.87 4.17 1.83
C GLU A 239 -6.96 3.85 2.85
N ARG A 240 -6.72 4.17 4.13
CA ARG A 240 -7.66 3.94 5.23
C ARG A 240 -8.99 4.65 5.00
N TYR A 241 -8.95 5.90 4.52
CA TYR A 241 -10.14 6.72 4.28
C TYR A 241 -10.68 6.63 2.85
N GLN A 242 -10.25 5.66 2.06
CA GLN A 242 -10.73 5.40 0.70
C GLN A 242 -10.57 6.62 -0.25
N LEU A 243 -9.50 7.40 -0.08
CA LEU A 243 -9.21 8.58 -0.89
C LEU A 243 -8.32 8.29 -2.11
N MET A 244 -7.71 7.11 -2.18
CA MET A 244 -6.78 6.77 -3.25
C MET A 244 -7.36 6.92 -4.67
N PRO A 245 -8.63 6.54 -4.95
CA PRO A 245 -9.19 6.74 -6.29
C PRO A 245 -9.26 8.21 -6.72
N GLN A 246 -9.44 9.14 -5.78
CA GLN A 246 -9.44 10.56 -6.08
C GLN A 246 -8.01 11.11 -6.25
N ILE A 247 -7.08 10.63 -5.42
CA ILE A 247 -5.66 10.99 -5.49
C ILE A 247 -5.05 10.50 -6.80
N ASP A 248 -5.27 9.24 -7.18
CA ASP A 248 -4.69 8.69 -8.41
C ASP A 248 -5.25 9.39 -9.66
N ARG A 249 -6.55 9.78 -9.65
CA ARG A 249 -7.10 10.64 -10.71
C ARG A 249 -6.39 11.99 -10.79
N TRP A 250 -6.13 12.59 -9.64
CA TRP A 250 -5.39 13.86 -9.60
C TRP A 250 -3.97 13.66 -10.15
N VAL A 251 -3.26 12.61 -9.72
CA VAL A 251 -1.89 12.29 -10.17
C VAL A 251 -1.83 12.09 -11.68
N VAL A 252 -2.73 11.25 -12.23
CA VAL A 252 -2.78 11.00 -13.69
C VAL A 252 -2.97 12.30 -14.45
N ASN A 253 -3.94 13.14 -14.07
CA ASN A 253 -4.14 14.43 -14.73
C ASN A 253 -2.91 15.34 -14.61
N ALA A 254 -2.32 15.45 -13.42
CA ALA A 254 -1.17 16.32 -13.19
C ALA A 254 0.06 15.86 -14.01
N VAL A 255 0.30 14.55 -14.10
CA VAL A 255 1.38 13.99 -14.92
C VAL A 255 1.18 14.25 -16.41
N LEU A 256 -0.05 14.03 -16.92
CA LEU A 256 -0.34 14.30 -18.33
C LEU A 256 -0.14 15.80 -18.67
N VAL A 257 -0.54 16.69 -17.77
CA VAL A 257 -0.28 18.13 -17.93
C VAL A 257 1.23 18.42 -17.90
N ALA A 258 1.98 17.82 -16.99
CA ALA A 258 3.41 18.04 -16.85
C ALA A 258 4.22 17.50 -18.05
N ILE A 259 3.81 16.37 -18.65
CA ILE A 259 4.40 15.87 -19.89
C ILE A 259 4.08 16.83 -21.04
N LYS A 260 2.81 17.23 -21.17
CA LYS A 260 2.36 18.13 -22.24
C LYS A 260 3.01 19.51 -22.19
N SER A 261 3.22 20.07 -20.99
CA SER A 261 3.90 21.36 -20.80
C SER A 261 5.40 21.28 -21.00
N GLY A 262 6.00 20.07 -20.98
CA GLY A 262 7.42 19.84 -21.05
C GLY A 262 8.14 20.06 -19.71
N GLU A 263 7.40 20.10 -18.59
CA GLU A 263 7.99 20.06 -17.24
C GLU A 263 8.61 18.71 -16.97
N ILE A 264 7.94 17.61 -17.33
CA ILE A 264 8.56 16.28 -17.43
C ILE A 264 9.12 16.11 -18.83
N LYS A 265 10.45 16.08 -18.92
CA LYS A 265 11.17 15.92 -20.20
C LYS A 265 11.50 14.46 -20.40
N LEU A 266 10.83 13.81 -21.32
CA LEU A 266 11.11 12.45 -21.74
C LEU A 266 12.01 12.45 -22.98
N ALA A 267 13.01 11.58 -23.00
CA ALA A 267 13.76 11.31 -24.24
C ALA A 267 12.88 10.50 -25.22
N SER A 268 13.26 10.46 -26.49
CA SER A 268 12.53 9.67 -27.48
C SER A 268 12.44 8.20 -27.05
N ASN A 269 11.26 7.61 -27.21
CA ASN A 269 10.93 6.22 -26.81
C ASN A 269 11.07 5.96 -25.29
N ARG A 270 10.90 6.99 -24.47
CA ARG A 270 10.94 6.88 -23.01
C ARG A 270 9.59 7.24 -22.43
N SER A 271 9.23 6.56 -21.34
CA SER A 271 7.97 6.77 -20.62
C SER A 271 8.17 7.29 -19.19
N CYS A 272 7.09 7.75 -18.62
CA CYS A 272 6.98 8.21 -17.24
C CYS A 272 6.15 7.18 -16.44
N ALA A 273 6.72 6.62 -15.38
CA ALA A 273 6.04 5.66 -14.52
C ALA A 273 5.09 6.38 -13.53
N ILE A 274 3.85 5.87 -13.44
CA ILE A 274 2.78 6.37 -12.57
C ILE A 274 2.25 5.21 -11.74
N ASN A 275 2.34 5.33 -10.42
CA ASN A 275 1.80 4.35 -9.49
C ASN A 275 0.28 4.41 -9.43
N ILE A 276 -0.38 3.25 -9.45
CA ILE A 276 -1.83 3.10 -9.29
C ILE A 276 -2.12 2.18 -8.12
N SER A 277 -2.92 2.67 -7.19
CA SER A 277 -3.27 1.95 -5.98
C SER A 277 -4.27 0.80 -6.22
N GLU A 278 -4.25 -0.20 -5.35
CA GLU A 278 -5.19 -1.32 -5.36
C GLU A 278 -6.66 -0.87 -5.28
N GLN A 279 -6.95 0.14 -4.45
CA GLN A 279 -8.29 0.70 -4.32
C GLN A 279 -8.79 1.30 -5.62
N THR A 280 -7.91 1.99 -6.33
CA THR A 280 -8.23 2.64 -7.62
C THR A 280 -8.48 1.61 -8.72
N LEU A 281 -7.73 0.52 -8.74
CA LEU A 281 -7.96 -0.58 -9.68
C LEU A 281 -9.29 -1.30 -9.44
N SER A 282 -9.88 -1.16 -8.26
CA SER A 282 -11.22 -1.68 -7.93
C SER A 282 -12.35 -0.70 -8.26
N ASP A 283 -12.05 0.54 -8.64
CA ASP A 283 -13.02 1.54 -9.06
C ASP A 283 -13.41 1.36 -10.53
N GLU A 284 -14.67 0.97 -10.78
CA GLU A 284 -15.18 0.68 -12.13
C GLU A 284 -15.10 1.89 -13.10
N GLY A 285 -15.11 3.11 -12.57
CA GLY A 285 -15.02 4.35 -13.36
C GLY A 285 -13.59 4.78 -13.71
N PHE A 286 -12.57 4.17 -13.10
CA PHE A 286 -11.21 4.65 -13.26
C PHE A 286 -10.64 4.38 -14.66
N LEU A 287 -10.89 3.20 -15.22
CA LEU A 287 -10.44 2.88 -16.57
C LEU A 287 -10.99 3.88 -17.62
N SER A 288 -12.29 4.16 -17.57
CA SER A 288 -12.92 5.14 -18.47
C SER A 288 -12.32 6.54 -18.30
N PHE A 289 -12.09 6.93 -17.05
CA PHE A 289 -11.42 8.21 -16.74
C PHE A 289 -10.03 8.29 -17.37
N VAL A 290 -9.18 7.25 -17.23
CA VAL A 290 -7.82 7.26 -17.80
C VAL A 290 -7.87 7.36 -19.31
N VAL A 291 -8.73 6.58 -19.98
CA VAL A 291 -8.89 6.63 -21.45
C VAL A 291 -9.29 8.04 -21.91
N GLU A 292 -10.28 8.65 -21.24
CA GLU A 292 -10.71 10.01 -21.55
C GLU A 292 -9.61 11.06 -21.30
N ALA A 293 -8.88 10.93 -20.18
CA ALA A 293 -7.79 11.83 -19.83
C ALA A 293 -6.64 11.75 -20.86
N MET A 294 -6.28 10.54 -21.30
CA MET A 294 -5.29 10.31 -22.35
C MET A 294 -5.71 10.99 -23.66
N ASP A 295 -6.94 10.76 -24.07
CA ASP A 295 -7.48 11.30 -25.33
C ASP A 295 -7.49 12.85 -25.33
N HIS A 296 -7.93 13.47 -24.22
CA HIS A 296 -7.98 14.93 -24.08
C HIS A 296 -6.60 15.60 -23.93
N SER A 297 -5.63 14.92 -23.29
CA SER A 297 -4.29 15.49 -23.08
C SER A 297 -3.50 15.61 -24.37
N GLY A 298 -3.71 14.69 -25.32
CA GLY A 298 -2.90 14.55 -26.52
C GLY A 298 -1.45 14.10 -26.24
N VAL A 299 -1.17 13.55 -25.06
CA VAL A 299 0.07 12.88 -24.71
C VAL A 299 0.07 11.51 -25.40
N SER A 300 1.20 11.10 -25.97
CA SER A 300 1.31 9.77 -26.58
C SER A 300 1.16 8.68 -25.51
N PRO A 301 0.31 7.66 -25.69
CA PRO A 301 0.23 6.56 -24.74
C PRO A 301 1.58 5.89 -24.45
N ALA A 302 2.49 5.83 -25.41
CA ALA A 302 3.83 5.29 -25.24
C ALA A 302 4.74 6.13 -24.29
N GLU A 303 4.31 7.34 -23.91
CA GLU A 303 4.99 8.17 -22.92
C GLU A 303 4.54 7.88 -21.49
N VAL A 304 3.58 6.95 -21.28
CA VAL A 304 3.03 6.61 -19.97
C VAL A 304 3.22 5.13 -19.66
N CYS A 305 3.80 4.85 -18.50
CA CYS A 305 3.93 3.51 -17.92
C CYS A 305 3.13 3.47 -16.62
N PHE A 306 2.10 2.65 -16.53
CA PHE A 306 1.37 2.46 -15.28
C PHE A 306 2.02 1.38 -14.44
N GLU A 307 2.22 1.67 -13.17
CA GLU A 307 2.77 0.72 -12.21
C GLU A 307 1.68 0.17 -11.30
N VAL A 308 1.59 -1.15 -11.24
CA VAL A 308 0.66 -1.89 -10.38
C VAL A 308 1.44 -2.83 -9.48
N THR A 309 1.02 -3.03 -8.24
CA THR A 309 1.70 -3.92 -7.31
C THR A 309 1.27 -5.38 -7.47
N GLU A 310 2.13 -6.31 -7.04
CA GLU A 310 1.81 -7.74 -6.98
C GLU A 310 0.53 -8.03 -6.18
N SER A 311 0.32 -7.32 -5.06
CA SER A 311 -0.87 -7.46 -4.22
C SER A 311 -2.16 -7.07 -4.95
N ALA A 312 -2.13 -5.98 -5.72
CA ALA A 312 -3.29 -5.51 -6.48
C ALA A 312 -3.77 -6.55 -7.50
N ILE A 313 -2.84 -7.24 -8.18
CA ILE A 313 -3.17 -8.31 -9.12
C ILE A 313 -3.87 -9.48 -8.39
N SER A 314 -3.39 -9.84 -7.21
CA SER A 314 -3.92 -10.97 -6.44
C SER A 314 -5.34 -10.73 -5.91
N THR A 315 -5.66 -9.48 -5.58
CA THR A 315 -6.94 -9.12 -4.95
C THR A 315 -8.09 -9.01 -5.95
N ASN A 316 -7.85 -8.50 -7.16
CA ASN A 316 -8.90 -8.27 -8.15
C ASN A 316 -8.44 -8.55 -9.58
N VAL A 317 -8.08 -9.82 -9.83
CA VAL A 317 -7.46 -10.28 -11.08
C VAL A 317 -8.19 -9.79 -12.33
N GLN A 318 -9.54 -9.89 -12.37
CA GLN A 318 -10.32 -9.56 -13.57
C GLN A 318 -10.32 -8.06 -13.91
N HIS A 319 -10.46 -7.19 -12.90
CA HIS A 319 -10.44 -5.73 -13.13
C HIS A 319 -9.04 -5.24 -13.50
N VAL A 320 -8.02 -5.74 -12.80
CA VAL A 320 -6.62 -5.41 -13.11
C VAL A 320 -6.24 -5.89 -14.50
N GLN A 321 -6.59 -7.11 -14.85
CA GLN A 321 -6.35 -7.66 -16.20
C GLN A 321 -7.00 -6.78 -17.28
N ARG A 322 -8.28 -6.44 -17.12
CA ARG A 322 -8.99 -5.57 -18.07
C ARG A 322 -8.35 -4.18 -18.18
N PHE A 323 -7.93 -3.60 -17.04
CA PHE A 323 -7.25 -2.31 -16.99
C PHE A 323 -5.95 -2.36 -17.81
N ILE A 324 -5.11 -3.36 -17.56
CA ILE A 324 -3.85 -3.57 -18.28
C ILE A 324 -4.11 -3.82 -19.78
N GLU A 325 -4.98 -4.76 -20.14
CA GLU A 325 -5.24 -5.11 -21.54
C GLU A 325 -5.75 -3.92 -22.37
N VAL A 326 -6.67 -3.11 -21.83
CA VAL A 326 -7.23 -1.96 -22.56
C VAL A 326 -6.16 -0.87 -22.74
N LEU A 327 -5.45 -0.49 -21.68
CA LEU A 327 -4.48 0.60 -21.77
C LEU A 327 -3.20 0.18 -22.52
N HIS A 328 -2.75 -1.05 -22.37
CA HIS A 328 -1.68 -1.61 -23.21
C HIS A 328 -2.10 -1.67 -24.68
N GLY A 329 -3.36 -2.02 -24.95
CA GLY A 329 -3.92 -2.03 -26.30
C GLY A 329 -3.95 -0.66 -27.01
N ILE A 330 -4.00 0.46 -26.26
CA ILE A 330 -3.87 1.82 -26.82
C ILE A 330 -2.42 2.31 -26.86
N GLY A 331 -1.47 1.54 -26.30
CA GLY A 331 -0.02 1.78 -26.39
C GLY A 331 0.65 2.27 -25.11
N CYS A 332 -0.02 2.24 -23.95
CA CYS A 332 0.63 2.48 -22.66
C CYS A 332 1.52 1.29 -22.26
N GLU A 333 2.60 1.55 -21.54
CA GLU A 333 3.44 0.50 -20.94
C GLU A 333 2.95 0.17 -19.51
N PHE A 334 3.33 -1.03 -19.03
CA PHE A 334 3.00 -1.49 -17.68
C PHE A 334 4.20 -2.03 -16.93
N ALA A 335 4.33 -1.61 -15.68
CA ALA A 335 5.30 -2.13 -14.72
C ALA A 335 4.59 -2.89 -13.59
N LEU A 336 5.15 -4.02 -13.19
CA LEU A 336 4.78 -4.71 -11.96
C LEU A 336 5.74 -4.32 -10.85
N GLY A 337 5.26 -3.54 -9.88
CA GLY A 337 6.01 -3.09 -8.73
C GLY A 337 6.01 -4.10 -7.57
N ASP A 338 6.92 -3.88 -6.62
CA ASP A 338 7.06 -4.66 -5.38
C ASP A 338 7.23 -6.18 -5.59
N PHE A 339 7.80 -6.58 -6.73
CA PHE A 339 7.91 -7.99 -7.07
C PHE A 339 8.81 -8.76 -6.10
N GLY A 340 8.28 -9.88 -5.63
CA GLY A 340 8.93 -10.76 -4.65
C GLY A 340 8.47 -10.49 -3.21
N SER A 341 7.69 -9.44 -2.94
CA SER A 341 7.13 -9.19 -1.62
C SER A 341 5.98 -10.12 -1.25
N GLY A 342 5.38 -10.85 -2.23
CA GLY A 342 4.23 -11.74 -2.06
C GLY A 342 4.49 -13.19 -2.53
N LEU A 343 3.63 -14.13 -2.11
CA LEU A 343 3.77 -15.57 -2.38
C LEU A 343 3.01 -16.08 -3.62
N GLY A 344 2.36 -15.22 -4.44
CA GLY A 344 1.33 -15.72 -5.36
C GLY A 344 1.39 -15.33 -6.84
N ALA A 345 2.22 -14.39 -7.23
CA ALA A 345 2.07 -13.72 -8.55
C ALA A 345 2.56 -14.50 -9.78
N PHE A 346 3.42 -15.48 -9.63
CA PHE A 346 4.02 -16.18 -10.78
C PHE A 346 2.99 -16.82 -11.75
N SER A 347 1.86 -17.31 -11.23
CA SER A 347 0.83 -17.92 -12.08
C SER A 347 0.02 -16.90 -12.88
N SER A 348 -0.18 -15.71 -12.32
CA SER A 348 -0.96 -14.64 -12.93
C SER A 348 -0.17 -13.87 -13.99
N LEU A 349 1.15 -13.76 -13.82
CA LEU A 349 2.05 -13.04 -14.75
C LEU A 349 2.02 -13.55 -16.18
N LYS A 350 1.82 -14.86 -16.37
CA LYS A 350 1.81 -15.46 -17.72
C LYS A 350 0.76 -14.90 -18.67
N ASN A 351 -0.28 -14.31 -18.13
CA ASN A 351 -1.45 -13.87 -18.91
C ASN A 351 -1.61 -12.35 -18.95
N LEU A 352 -0.67 -11.60 -18.33
CA LEU A 352 -0.73 -10.15 -18.29
C LEU A 352 0.30 -9.54 -19.24
N PRO A 353 -0.08 -8.59 -20.09
CA PRO A 353 0.86 -7.85 -20.94
C PRO A 353 1.61 -6.82 -20.07
N ILE A 354 2.66 -7.29 -19.38
CA ILE A 354 3.57 -6.49 -18.56
C ILE A 354 4.85 -6.27 -19.35
N ASP A 355 5.40 -5.06 -19.30
CA ASP A 355 6.65 -4.68 -19.96
C ASP A 355 7.84 -4.73 -19.00
N TYR A 356 7.59 -4.38 -17.71
CA TYR A 356 8.65 -4.21 -16.72
C TYR A 356 8.32 -4.94 -15.41
N LEU A 357 9.35 -5.55 -14.84
CA LEU A 357 9.33 -6.14 -13.52
C LEU A 357 10.22 -5.30 -12.59
N LYS A 358 9.66 -4.67 -11.54
CA LYS A 358 10.42 -3.88 -10.57
C LYS A 358 10.69 -4.73 -9.34
N ILE A 359 11.98 -5.00 -9.09
CA ILE A 359 12.44 -5.78 -7.94
C ILE A 359 12.46 -4.89 -6.72
N HIS A 360 11.70 -5.28 -5.69
CA HIS A 360 11.58 -4.54 -4.44
C HIS A 360 12.92 -4.35 -3.73
N GLY A 361 13.11 -3.18 -3.09
CA GLY A 361 14.34 -2.77 -2.42
C GLY A 361 14.87 -3.71 -1.34
N SER A 362 14.02 -4.57 -0.75
CA SER A 362 14.48 -5.58 0.22
C SER A 362 15.44 -6.62 -0.38
N TYR A 363 15.42 -6.80 -1.69
CA TYR A 363 16.34 -7.69 -2.41
C TYR A 363 17.53 -6.97 -3.01
N THR A 364 17.43 -5.68 -3.24
CA THR A 364 18.45 -4.87 -3.92
C THR A 364 19.41 -4.18 -2.95
N ASN A 365 19.03 -4.06 -1.68
CA ASN A 365 19.87 -3.49 -0.64
C ASN A 365 20.86 -4.52 -0.08
N ASN A 366 22.12 -4.08 0.15
CA ASN A 366 23.21 -4.92 0.68
C ASN A 366 23.51 -6.18 -0.16
N LEU A 367 23.30 -6.13 -1.46
CA LEU A 367 23.50 -7.25 -2.39
C LEU A 367 24.90 -7.85 -2.31
N THR A 368 25.92 -7.02 -2.18
CA THR A 368 27.31 -7.50 -2.13
C THR A 368 27.64 -8.34 -0.91
N THR A 369 26.86 -8.24 0.15
CA THR A 369 27.03 -8.98 1.41
C THR A 369 26.02 -10.08 1.62
N ASP A 370 24.93 -10.14 0.86
CA ASP A 370 23.83 -11.11 0.98
C ASP A 370 23.75 -12.05 -0.24
N GLN A 371 24.39 -13.22 -0.14
CA GLN A 371 24.38 -14.22 -1.20
C GLN A 371 22.98 -14.75 -1.53
N VAL A 372 22.05 -14.76 -0.57
CA VAL A 372 20.66 -15.22 -0.82
C VAL A 372 19.95 -14.22 -1.70
N ASN A 373 20.08 -12.93 -1.42
CA ASN A 373 19.53 -11.87 -2.26
C ASN A 373 20.14 -11.88 -3.66
N GLN A 374 21.44 -12.13 -3.81
CA GLN A 374 22.10 -12.29 -5.12
C GLN A 374 21.46 -13.38 -5.96
N GLU A 375 21.25 -14.57 -5.37
CA GLU A 375 20.61 -15.69 -6.07
C GLU A 375 19.14 -15.40 -6.42
N MET A 376 18.40 -14.74 -5.51
CA MET A 376 17.02 -14.35 -5.74
C MET A 376 16.91 -13.35 -6.89
N VAL A 377 17.70 -12.30 -6.89
CA VAL A 377 17.73 -11.29 -7.98
C VAL A 377 18.12 -11.94 -9.31
N SER A 378 19.14 -12.79 -9.30
CA SER A 378 19.56 -13.54 -10.51
C SER A 378 18.45 -14.43 -11.07
N ALA A 379 17.69 -15.11 -10.18
CA ALA A 379 16.54 -15.91 -10.58
C ALA A 379 15.39 -15.06 -11.15
N MET A 380 15.10 -13.91 -10.55
CA MET A 380 14.08 -12.97 -11.02
C MET A 380 14.44 -12.41 -12.41
N ILE A 381 15.69 -12.00 -12.63
CA ILE A 381 16.18 -11.54 -13.95
C ILE A 381 16.01 -12.66 -15.00
N LYS A 382 16.39 -13.89 -14.67
CA LYS A 382 16.26 -15.01 -15.59
C LYS A 382 14.81 -15.32 -15.92
N LEU A 383 13.92 -15.26 -14.94
CA LEU A 383 12.49 -15.44 -15.13
C LEU A 383 11.90 -14.36 -16.03
N ALA A 384 12.18 -13.09 -15.72
CA ALA A 384 11.71 -11.95 -16.48
C ALA A 384 12.12 -12.03 -17.96
N ARG A 385 13.38 -12.39 -18.25
CA ARG A 385 13.85 -12.64 -19.62
C ARG A 385 13.12 -13.77 -20.32
N THR A 386 12.75 -14.82 -19.61
CA THR A 386 11.99 -15.94 -20.17
C THR A 386 10.57 -15.53 -20.56
N MET A 387 10.04 -14.50 -19.88
CA MET A 387 8.71 -13.92 -20.11
C MET A 387 8.73 -12.66 -20.99
N ASP A 388 9.89 -12.29 -21.51
CA ASP A 388 10.13 -11.08 -22.32
C ASP A 388 9.86 -9.76 -21.56
N PHE A 389 10.05 -9.78 -20.23
CA PHE A 389 9.99 -8.58 -19.39
C PHE A 389 11.38 -7.99 -19.18
N ARG A 390 11.46 -6.66 -19.12
CA ARG A 390 12.66 -5.95 -18.69
C ARG A 390 12.61 -5.71 -17.18
N VAL A 391 13.75 -5.66 -16.54
CA VAL A 391 13.85 -5.64 -15.09
C VAL A 391 14.40 -4.31 -14.58
N VAL A 392 13.71 -3.73 -13.60
CA VAL A 392 14.13 -2.53 -12.87
C VAL A 392 14.52 -2.93 -11.46
N ALA A 393 15.71 -2.58 -11.00
CA ALA A 393 16.10 -2.71 -9.59
C ALA A 393 15.80 -1.41 -8.85
N GLU A 394 15.01 -1.50 -7.78
CA GLU A 394 14.61 -0.35 -6.97
C GLU A 394 15.51 -0.13 -5.75
N GLN A 395 15.46 1.10 -5.19
CA GLN A 395 16.11 1.49 -3.94
C GLN A 395 17.60 1.16 -3.88
N VAL A 396 18.31 1.29 -5.01
CA VAL A 396 19.77 1.12 -5.05
C VAL A 396 20.41 2.34 -4.40
N GLU A 397 21.14 2.14 -3.30
CA GLU A 397 21.73 3.21 -2.49
C GLU A 397 23.25 3.25 -2.57
N GLU A 398 23.91 2.13 -2.92
CA GLU A 398 25.36 1.99 -2.90
C GLU A 398 25.95 1.66 -4.28
N GLN A 399 27.17 2.13 -4.55
CA GLN A 399 27.92 1.89 -5.79
C GLN A 399 28.15 0.40 -6.04
N GLU A 400 28.48 -0.33 -5.00
CA GLU A 400 28.83 -1.75 -5.07
C GLU A 400 27.62 -2.58 -5.52
N ASP A 401 26.43 -2.25 -5.03
CA ASP A 401 25.17 -2.92 -5.41
C ASP A 401 24.82 -2.61 -6.87
N PHE A 402 25.02 -1.35 -7.30
CA PHE A 402 24.84 -0.96 -8.70
C PHE A 402 25.80 -1.73 -9.64
N ASP A 403 27.08 -1.82 -9.29
CA ASP A 403 28.09 -2.52 -10.11
C ASP A 403 27.77 -4.01 -10.21
N TRP A 404 27.30 -4.61 -9.14
CA TRP A 404 26.87 -6.01 -9.13
C TRP A 404 25.64 -6.20 -10.03
N LEU A 405 24.59 -5.40 -9.87
CA LEU A 405 23.37 -5.44 -10.69
C LEU A 405 23.70 -5.30 -12.19
N ARG A 406 24.58 -4.37 -12.53
CA ARG A 406 25.05 -4.20 -13.91
C ARG A 406 25.79 -5.45 -14.42
N SER A 407 26.58 -6.10 -13.58
CA SER A 407 27.34 -7.30 -13.95
C SER A 407 26.45 -8.51 -14.27
N VAL A 408 25.30 -8.64 -13.59
CA VAL A 408 24.31 -9.71 -13.84
C VAL A 408 23.31 -9.35 -14.95
N GLY A 409 23.44 -8.14 -15.51
CA GLY A 409 22.72 -7.68 -16.69
C GLY A 409 21.30 -7.22 -16.38
N ILE A 410 21.09 -6.49 -15.27
CA ILE A 410 19.85 -5.75 -15.02
C ILE A 410 19.60 -4.73 -16.14
N ASP A 411 18.35 -4.45 -16.51
CA ASP A 411 18.05 -3.52 -17.60
C ASP A 411 18.00 -2.07 -17.12
N PHE A 412 17.43 -1.84 -15.93
CA PHE A 412 17.27 -0.51 -15.34
C PHE A 412 17.57 -0.52 -13.86
N VAL A 413 17.98 0.63 -13.34
CA VAL A 413 18.26 0.85 -11.92
C VAL A 413 17.65 2.17 -11.46
N GLN A 414 17.04 2.17 -10.27
CA GLN A 414 16.48 3.34 -9.60
C GLN A 414 16.89 3.34 -8.14
N GLY A 415 17.21 4.52 -7.60
CA GLY A 415 17.57 4.68 -6.19
C GLY A 415 18.33 5.96 -5.93
N ASN A 416 18.58 6.24 -4.65
CA ASN A 416 19.28 7.47 -4.24
C ASN A 416 20.74 7.51 -4.71
N PHE A 417 21.35 6.36 -5.00
CA PHE A 417 22.67 6.30 -5.63
C PHE A 417 22.67 6.96 -7.02
N ILE A 418 21.59 6.79 -7.80
CA ILE A 418 21.45 7.42 -9.11
C ILE A 418 21.11 8.90 -8.93
N GLU A 419 19.95 9.18 -8.31
CA GLU A 419 19.49 10.52 -7.96
C GLU A 419 18.29 10.40 -7.00
N ALA A 420 18.25 11.27 -5.97
CA ALA A 420 17.11 11.36 -5.08
C ALA A 420 15.91 12.01 -5.80
N PRO A 421 14.65 11.71 -5.38
CA PRO A 421 13.46 12.36 -5.93
C PRO A 421 13.52 13.89 -5.78
N ALA A 422 13.27 14.60 -6.87
CA ALA A 422 13.24 16.08 -6.89
C ALA A 422 11.82 16.59 -7.21
N ILE A 423 11.38 17.64 -6.49
CA ILE A 423 10.07 18.27 -6.71
C ILE A 423 10.03 18.89 -8.11
N LEU A 424 8.97 18.60 -8.84
CA LEU A 424 8.74 19.14 -10.19
C LEU A 424 8.57 20.67 -10.11
N GLY A 425 9.18 21.39 -11.03
CA GLY A 425 9.15 22.88 -11.06
C GLY A 425 10.20 23.58 -10.19
N THR A 426 10.89 22.86 -9.27
CA THR A 426 11.99 23.44 -8.48
C THR A 426 13.38 23.14 -9.06
N THR A 427 13.46 22.29 -10.06
CA THR A 427 14.74 21.89 -10.68
C THR A 427 15.19 22.97 -11.65
N THR A 428 16.15 23.77 -11.22
CA THR A 428 17.04 24.50 -12.12
C THR A 428 17.69 23.49 -13.06
N THR A 429 17.50 23.67 -14.37
CA THR A 429 18.17 23.00 -15.49
C THR A 429 19.48 22.30 -15.12
N GLY A 430 19.40 21.14 -14.52
CA GLY A 430 20.51 20.22 -14.36
C GLY A 430 20.40 19.21 -15.51
N SER A 431 21.20 19.42 -16.55
CA SER A 431 21.50 18.37 -17.54
C SER A 431 21.87 17.11 -16.76
N TYR A 432 21.06 16.05 -16.87
CA TYR A 432 21.40 14.72 -16.38
C TYR A 432 22.83 14.41 -16.84
N ARG A 433 23.78 14.37 -15.91
CA ARG A 433 25.14 13.94 -16.21
C ARG A 433 25.06 12.45 -16.50
N ILE A 434 25.06 12.13 -17.79
CA ILE A 434 25.39 10.77 -18.24
C ILE A 434 26.81 10.53 -17.72
N LEU A 435 26.93 9.67 -16.71
CA LEU A 435 28.22 9.12 -16.29
C LEU A 435 28.69 8.18 -17.41
N ASN A 436 29.27 8.78 -18.47
CA ASN A 436 30.08 8.08 -19.46
C ASN A 436 31.50 8.00 -18.91
N SER A 437 31.88 6.89 -18.35
CA SER A 437 33.23 6.35 -18.43
C SER A 437 33.27 4.92 -17.91
#